data_45751bcc6dc5db5e47d3e4160e8e1591
#
_entry.id   45751bcc6dc5db5e47d3e4160e8e1591
#
_cell.length_a   1.000
_cell.length_b   1.000
_cell.length_c   1.000
_cell.angle_alpha   90.00
_cell.angle_beta   90.00
_cell.angle_gamma   90.00
#
_symmetry.space_group_name_H-M   'P 1'
#
loop_
_entity.id
_entity.type
_entity.pdbx_description
1 polymer ?
#
loop_
_entity_poly.entity_id
_entity_poly.type
_entity_poly.pdbx_seq_one_letter_code
_entity_poly.pdbx_strand_id
1 'polypeptide(L)'
;MTCGELYPGSLQVPAMLYSKAPDGEKLLHELGSKKYIGQEKIDGAFYQLEKTDDGHIYLFSRAISKKTGELSEKIANVPHIKEWAEQLPNGTTLIGEIYVPGGKSNDTTKIMGALPEKAIERQKDNPIHYYVHDMIRYNGKSLIDTDFEHRYSDLCEHIDIECDNPDWLRVASSFTGYDMYKTIQRYLDNGSEGCVIKLKSGLYLPGKRPVWNFKVKEQVDSLDFVILDLLDPEKEYTGKEIKTWKYYESSLGYKEIIEPGSGGWTTSELKTPVTKDYYMGWKNALSVGAYKDGKLVYVGRVASGLTDEMKAHMTKEPDLYIGSVCEIQAMSIDKERKTFRHPAFLRMRFDKNPEECQLDEIFA
;
A
#
# COMPACT_ATOMS: atom_id res chain seq x y z
N MET A 1 -13.67 -21.10 16.99
CA MET A 1 -13.29 -19.99 17.90
C MET A 1 -14.02 -18.76 17.41
N THR A 2 -14.80 -18.15 18.25
CA THR A 2 -15.48 -16.89 17.95
C THR A 2 -14.46 -15.76 18.00
N CYS A 3 -14.70 -14.66 17.30
CA CYS A 3 -13.78 -13.53 17.06
C CYS A 3 -13.18 -12.85 18.32
N GLY A 4 -13.54 -13.19 19.53
CA GLY A 4 -13.02 -12.62 20.78
C GLY A 4 -12.12 -13.54 21.60
N GLU A 5 -11.90 -14.78 21.15
CA GLU A 5 -11.15 -15.76 21.97
C GLU A 5 -9.63 -15.69 21.76
N LEU A 6 -9.16 -15.19 20.61
CA LEU A 6 -7.72 -15.13 20.30
C LEU A 6 -7.03 -13.89 20.94
N TYR A 7 -7.72 -12.78 21.00
CA TYR A 7 -7.18 -11.51 21.50
C TYR A 7 -8.14 -10.86 22.48
N PRO A 8 -8.23 -11.39 23.73
CA PRO A 8 -9.16 -10.91 24.75
C PRO A 8 -9.06 -9.39 24.97
N GLY A 9 -10.21 -8.73 25.05
CA GLY A 9 -10.30 -7.29 25.32
C GLY A 9 -9.93 -6.38 24.17
N SER A 10 -9.39 -6.91 23.06
CA SER A 10 -8.96 -6.11 21.90
C SER A 10 -10.14 -5.65 21.05
N LEU A 11 -10.08 -4.40 20.57
CA LEU A 11 -11.06 -3.80 19.67
C LEU A 11 -10.76 -4.05 18.18
N GLN A 12 -9.51 -4.35 17.82
CA GLN A 12 -9.06 -4.59 16.43
C GLN A 12 -9.65 -3.58 15.44
N VAL A 13 -9.48 -2.28 15.71
CA VAL A 13 -10.07 -1.22 14.88
C VAL A 13 -9.49 -1.25 13.47
N PRO A 14 -10.32 -1.35 12.40
CA PRO A 14 -9.80 -1.35 11.03
C PRO A 14 -9.05 -0.07 10.68
N ALA A 15 -7.92 -0.20 9.96
CA ALA A 15 -7.12 0.95 9.54
C ALA A 15 -7.90 1.91 8.64
N MET A 16 -7.87 3.22 8.95
CA MET A 16 -8.30 4.25 8.02
C MET A 16 -7.27 4.38 6.89
N LEU A 17 -7.74 4.50 5.66
CA LEU A 17 -6.89 4.54 4.47
C LEU A 17 -6.79 5.97 3.92
N TYR A 18 -5.71 6.23 3.16
CA TYR A 18 -5.48 7.54 2.52
C TYR A 18 -5.77 7.49 1.03
N SER A 19 -6.42 8.53 0.51
CA SER A 19 -6.65 8.72 -0.92
C SER A 19 -5.36 9.16 -1.64
N LYS A 20 -5.34 9.10 -2.97
CA LYS A 20 -4.32 9.79 -3.77
C LYS A 20 -4.55 11.30 -3.63
N ALA A 21 -3.48 12.07 -3.63
CA ALA A 21 -3.58 13.54 -3.67
C ALA A 21 -4.32 13.99 -4.94
N PRO A 22 -5.07 15.10 -4.88
CA PRO A 22 -5.54 15.78 -6.07
C PRO A 22 -4.35 16.31 -6.89
N ASP A 23 -4.52 16.46 -8.19
CA ASP A 23 -3.45 16.89 -9.09
C ASP A 23 -3.36 18.44 -9.22
N GLY A 24 -2.16 18.93 -9.51
CA GLY A 24 -1.88 20.28 -9.96
C GLY A 24 -2.39 21.41 -9.06
N GLU A 25 -3.10 22.39 -9.64
CA GLU A 25 -3.60 23.59 -8.95
C GLU A 25 -4.55 23.28 -7.79
N LYS A 26 -5.33 22.20 -7.90
CA LYS A 26 -6.25 21.78 -6.85
C LYS A 26 -5.48 21.36 -5.59
N LEU A 27 -4.35 20.65 -5.75
CA LEU A 27 -3.48 20.29 -4.63
C LEU A 27 -2.91 21.56 -3.96
N LEU A 28 -2.40 22.51 -4.75
CA LEU A 28 -1.85 23.77 -4.22
C LEU A 28 -2.91 24.57 -3.46
N HIS A 29 -4.13 24.65 -3.98
CA HIS A 29 -5.25 25.30 -3.31
C HIS A 29 -5.58 24.63 -1.96
N GLU A 30 -5.68 23.30 -1.94
CA GLU A 30 -5.97 22.55 -0.71
C GLU A 30 -4.86 22.75 0.34
N LEU A 31 -3.59 22.64 -0.05
CA LEU A 31 -2.45 22.84 0.84
C LEU A 31 -2.37 24.25 1.41
N GLY A 32 -2.77 25.27 0.64
CA GLY A 32 -2.81 26.68 1.07
C GLY A 32 -3.95 27.01 2.05
N SER A 33 -4.92 26.12 2.25
CA SER A 33 -6.18 26.43 2.94
C SER A 33 -6.09 26.51 4.47
N LYS A 34 -4.95 26.21 5.10
CA LYS A 34 -4.76 26.10 6.57
C LYS A 34 -5.65 25.07 7.28
N LYS A 35 -6.46 24.31 6.55
CA LYS A 35 -7.37 23.28 7.09
C LYS A 35 -6.68 21.96 7.34
N TYR A 36 -5.43 21.82 6.90
CA TYR A 36 -4.71 20.56 6.90
C TYR A 36 -3.48 20.59 7.79
N ILE A 37 -3.11 19.41 8.25
CA ILE A 37 -1.85 19.08 8.91
C ILE A 37 -1.12 18.08 8.01
N GLY A 38 0.15 18.35 7.72
CA GLY A 38 1.05 17.45 7.03
C GLY A 38 1.95 16.70 8.01
N GLN A 39 2.24 15.45 7.71
CA GLN A 39 3.21 14.60 8.42
C GLN A 39 4.08 13.89 7.39
N GLU A 40 5.33 13.63 7.72
CA GLU A 40 6.20 12.81 6.87
C GLU A 40 5.59 11.43 6.66
N LYS A 41 5.69 10.90 5.45
CA LYS A 41 5.30 9.53 5.14
C LYS A 41 6.51 8.61 5.18
N ILE A 42 6.58 7.79 6.22
CA ILE A 42 7.62 6.77 6.37
C ILE A 42 7.37 5.58 5.43
N ASP A 43 8.42 5.07 4.78
CA ASP A 43 8.36 3.82 3.99
C ASP A 43 8.46 2.60 4.92
N GLY A 44 7.39 2.34 5.62
CA GLY A 44 7.25 1.28 6.59
C GLY A 44 6.06 0.37 6.33
N ALA A 45 5.57 -0.23 7.39
CA ALA A 45 4.37 -1.03 7.43
C ALA A 45 3.44 -0.53 8.54
N PHE A 46 2.15 -0.37 8.20
CA PHE A 46 1.13 0.04 9.16
C PHE A 46 1.00 -0.96 10.31
N TYR A 47 1.06 -0.44 11.54
CA TYR A 47 0.76 -1.19 12.75
C TYR A 47 -0.01 -0.35 13.77
N GLN A 48 -0.97 -1.02 14.41
CA GLN A 48 -1.75 -0.49 15.54
C GLN A 48 -1.24 -1.16 16.81
N LEU A 49 -0.75 -0.35 17.74
CA LEU A 49 -0.40 -0.79 19.08
C LEU A 49 -1.61 -0.58 19.99
N GLU A 50 -2.08 -1.63 20.62
CA GLU A 50 -3.23 -1.59 21.52
C GLU A 50 -2.85 -2.14 22.89
N LYS A 51 -3.06 -1.34 23.93
CA LYS A 51 -3.12 -1.81 25.32
C LYS A 51 -4.58 -1.82 25.74
N THR A 52 -5.11 -3.00 26.00
CA THR A 52 -6.53 -3.20 26.31
C THR A 52 -6.90 -2.68 27.70
N ASP A 53 -8.19 -2.66 28.06
CA ASP A 53 -8.65 -2.22 29.39
C ASP A 53 -8.16 -3.14 30.52
N ASP A 54 -7.93 -4.40 30.22
CA ASP A 54 -7.39 -5.41 31.14
C ASP A 54 -5.86 -5.53 31.09
N GLY A 55 -5.18 -4.68 30.29
CA GLY A 55 -3.73 -4.53 30.27
C GLY A 55 -3.00 -5.44 29.28
N HIS A 56 -3.69 -6.22 28.45
CA HIS A 56 -3.04 -6.97 27.38
C HIS A 56 -2.48 -6.03 26.31
N ILE A 57 -1.31 -6.35 25.75
CA ILE A 57 -0.65 -5.55 24.72
C ILE A 57 -0.59 -6.35 23.43
N TYR A 58 -1.11 -5.75 22.37
CA TYR A 58 -1.14 -6.30 21.01
C TYR A 58 -0.56 -5.32 19.99
N LEU A 59 -0.02 -5.86 18.91
CA LEU A 59 0.48 -5.08 17.77
C LEU A 59 -0.11 -5.65 16.47
N PHE A 60 -1.16 -5.03 15.97
CA PHE A 60 -1.89 -5.51 14.81
C PHE A 60 -1.43 -4.86 13.51
N SER A 61 -1.16 -5.68 12.51
CA SER A 61 -1.02 -5.19 11.14
C SER A 61 -2.39 -4.93 10.50
N ARG A 62 -2.39 -4.24 9.35
CA ARG A 62 -3.60 -4.04 8.55
C ARG A 62 -4.11 -5.33 7.90
N ALA A 63 -3.27 -6.36 7.79
CA ALA A 63 -3.60 -7.58 7.09
C ALA A 63 -4.45 -8.51 7.96
N ILE A 64 -5.49 -9.09 7.37
CA ILE A 64 -6.28 -10.15 7.99
C ILE A 64 -5.55 -11.48 7.77
N SER A 65 -5.33 -12.22 8.84
CA SER A 65 -4.76 -13.56 8.79
C SER A 65 -5.74 -14.52 8.12
N LYS A 66 -5.29 -15.20 7.06
CA LYS A 66 -6.10 -16.22 6.40
C LYS A 66 -6.44 -17.40 7.32
N LYS A 67 -5.63 -17.64 8.35
CA LYS A 67 -5.79 -18.75 9.28
C LYS A 67 -6.85 -18.48 10.34
N THR A 68 -6.89 -17.22 10.85
CA THR A 68 -7.75 -16.84 11.99
C THR A 68 -8.96 -16.02 11.60
N GLY A 69 -8.91 -15.32 10.44
CA GLY A 69 -9.93 -14.35 10.03
C GLY A 69 -9.85 -13.01 10.76
N GLU A 70 -8.86 -12.83 11.65
CA GLU A 70 -8.62 -11.62 12.45
C GLU A 70 -7.39 -10.85 11.94
N LEU A 71 -7.16 -9.64 12.45
CA LEU A 71 -5.95 -8.89 12.13
C LEU A 71 -4.71 -9.68 12.56
N SER A 72 -3.66 -9.62 11.76
CA SER A 72 -2.42 -10.34 12.05
C SER A 72 -1.67 -9.65 13.19
N GLU A 73 -1.54 -10.32 14.34
CA GLU A 73 -0.87 -9.88 15.55
C GLU A 73 0.63 -10.19 15.49
N LYS A 74 1.50 -9.26 15.96
CA LYS A 74 2.96 -9.32 15.81
C LYS A 74 3.76 -8.77 17.00
N ILE A 75 3.15 -8.60 18.17
CA ILE A 75 3.87 -8.02 19.33
C ILE A 75 5.08 -8.88 19.77
N ALA A 76 4.99 -10.21 19.61
CA ALA A 76 6.09 -11.10 19.93
C ALA A 76 7.34 -10.91 19.06
N ASN A 77 7.20 -10.27 17.89
CA ASN A 77 8.31 -9.97 16.99
C ASN A 77 9.12 -8.74 17.44
N VAL A 78 8.58 -7.90 18.34
CA VAL A 78 9.16 -6.63 18.78
C VAL A 78 9.05 -6.46 20.30
N PRO A 79 9.78 -7.27 21.09
CA PRO A 79 9.65 -7.29 22.54
C PRO A 79 9.96 -5.93 23.19
N HIS A 80 10.85 -5.13 22.62
CA HIS A 80 11.17 -3.78 23.09
C HIS A 80 9.98 -2.82 22.99
N ILE A 81 9.15 -2.92 21.94
CA ILE A 81 7.90 -2.14 21.82
C ILE A 81 6.88 -2.60 22.86
N LYS A 82 6.80 -3.91 23.11
CA LYS A 82 5.94 -4.44 24.16
C LYS A 82 6.32 -3.91 25.54
N GLU A 83 7.61 -3.96 25.89
CA GLU A 83 8.14 -3.47 27.16
C GLU A 83 7.86 -1.97 27.34
N TRP A 84 8.12 -1.17 26.31
CA TRP A 84 7.79 0.26 26.36
C TRP A 84 6.29 0.50 26.57
N ALA A 85 5.42 -0.28 25.90
CA ALA A 85 3.97 -0.11 26.02
C ALA A 85 3.40 -0.42 27.41
N GLU A 86 4.16 -1.08 28.29
CA GLU A 86 3.75 -1.32 29.68
C GLU A 86 3.51 -0.01 30.45
N GLN A 87 4.20 1.08 30.11
CA GLN A 87 4.00 2.39 30.75
C GLN A 87 2.70 3.09 30.31
N LEU A 88 2.12 2.70 29.17
CA LEU A 88 0.89 3.33 28.66
C LEU A 88 -0.29 3.03 29.60
N PRO A 89 -1.24 3.97 29.75
CA PRO A 89 -2.51 3.68 30.42
C PRO A 89 -3.26 2.55 29.72
N ASN A 90 -3.97 1.73 30.49
CA ASN A 90 -4.88 0.74 29.94
C ASN A 90 -5.94 1.43 29.06
N GLY A 91 -6.41 0.76 28.01
CA GLY A 91 -7.35 1.34 27.08
C GLY A 91 -6.70 2.38 26.15
N THR A 92 -5.45 2.18 25.74
CA THR A 92 -4.73 3.06 24.79
C THR A 92 -4.53 2.36 23.45
N THR A 93 -4.80 3.09 22.34
CA THR A 93 -4.59 2.59 20.98
C THR A 93 -3.88 3.64 20.14
N LEU A 94 -2.65 3.32 19.73
CA LEU A 94 -1.78 4.14 18.89
C LEU A 94 -1.75 3.60 17.47
N ILE A 95 -1.74 4.51 16.51
CA ILE A 95 -1.65 4.21 15.07
C ILE A 95 -0.30 4.69 14.55
N GLY A 96 0.42 3.83 13.86
CA GLY A 96 1.75 4.19 13.36
C GLY A 96 2.27 3.30 12.25
N GLU A 97 3.50 3.58 11.87
CA GLU A 97 4.27 2.80 10.91
C GLU A 97 5.49 2.18 11.62
N ILE A 98 5.68 0.88 11.42
CA ILE A 98 6.91 0.20 11.82
C ILE A 98 7.86 0.21 10.63
N TYR A 99 9.13 0.54 10.87
CA TYR A 99 10.13 0.66 9.82
C TYR A 99 11.55 0.33 10.32
N VAL A 100 12.44 0.04 9.38
CA VAL A 100 13.88 -0.08 9.62
C VAL A 100 14.54 1.23 9.18
N PRO A 101 15.26 1.96 10.06
CA PRO A 101 15.95 3.19 9.68
C PRO A 101 16.89 3.00 8.49
N GLY A 102 16.77 3.87 7.47
CA GLY A 102 17.54 3.75 6.24
C GLY A 102 17.16 2.57 5.33
N GLY A 103 16.24 1.71 5.76
CA GLY A 103 15.70 0.60 4.99
C GLY A 103 14.43 0.99 4.23
N LYS A 104 13.92 0.03 3.45
CA LYS A 104 12.64 0.14 2.72
C LYS A 104 11.59 -0.77 3.37
N SER A 105 10.33 -0.59 3.00
CA SER A 105 9.20 -1.42 3.48
C SER A 105 9.42 -2.94 3.32
N ASN A 106 10.22 -3.36 2.32
CA ASN A 106 10.59 -4.76 2.16
C ASN A 106 11.46 -5.29 3.31
N ASP A 107 12.35 -4.48 3.86
CA ASP A 107 13.23 -4.88 4.96
C ASP A 107 12.41 -5.05 6.24
N THR A 108 11.51 -4.10 6.49
CA THR A 108 10.50 -4.21 7.56
C THR A 108 9.65 -5.48 7.41
N THR A 109 9.16 -5.76 6.19
CA THR A 109 8.35 -6.95 5.90
C THR A 109 9.11 -8.25 6.13
N LYS A 110 10.40 -8.32 5.79
CA LYS A 110 11.25 -9.49 6.05
C LYS A 110 11.36 -9.79 7.55
N ILE A 111 11.46 -8.74 8.39
CA ILE A 111 11.54 -8.90 9.84
C ILE A 111 10.18 -9.27 10.41
N MET A 112 9.15 -8.45 10.16
CA MET A 112 7.83 -8.63 10.75
C MET A 112 7.07 -9.85 10.21
N GLY A 113 7.40 -10.33 9.02
CA GLY A 113 6.84 -11.56 8.42
C GLY A 113 7.49 -12.85 8.94
N ALA A 114 8.60 -12.78 9.67
CA ALA A 114 9.28 -13.94 10.22
C ALA A 114 8.59 -14.47 11.50
N LEU A 115 8.99 -15.67 11.94
CA LEU A 115 8.68 -16.15 13.29
C LEU A 115 9.39 -15.28 14.34
N PRO A 116 8.84 -15.14 15.57
CA PRO A 116 9.35 -14.22 16.58
C PRO A 116 10.85 -14.35 16.83
N GLU A 117 11.38 -15.55 17.00
CA GLU A 117 12.81 -15.81 17.24
C GLU A 117 13.71 -15.23 16.13
N LYS A 118 13.31 -15.47 14.86
CA LYS A 118 14.03 -14.93 13.70
C LYS A 118 13.84 -13.44 13.52
N ALA A 119 12.69 -12.91 13.90
CA ALA A 119 12.43 -11.47 13.85
C ALA A 119 13.33 -10.74 14.85
N ILE A 120 13.45 -11.24 16.08
CA ILE A 120 14.32 -10.70 17.12
C ILE A 120 15.80 -10.81 16.71
N GLU A 121 16.21 -11.95 16.14
CA GLU A 121 17.58 -12.13 15.67
C GLU A 121 17.96 -11.10 14.59
N ARG A 122 17.07 -10.86 13.61
CA ARG A 122 17.29 -9.88 12.52
C ARG A 122 17.35 -8.43 13.01
N GLN A 123 16.79 -8.13 14.16
CA GLN A 123 16.79 -6.79 14.76
C GLN A 123 18.07 -6.46 15.52
N LYS A 124 18.98 -7.42 15.73
CA LYS A 124 20.28 -7.15 16.41
C LYS A 124 21.10 -6.12 15.64
N ASP A 125 21.08 -6.18 14.32
CA ASP A 125 21.83 -5.28 13.44
C ASP A 125 20.99 -4.11 12.93
N ASN A 126 19.69 -4.31 12.77
CA ASN A 126 18.73 -3.33 12.23
C ASN A 126 17.48 -3.31 13.11
N PRO A 127 17.47 -2.55 14.20
CA PRO A 127 16.33 -2.47 15.10
C PRO A 127 15.10 -1.87 14.38
N ILE A 128 13.96 -2.42 14.68
CA ILE A 128 12.68 -1.87 14.25
C ILE A 128 12.38 -0.60 15.03
N HIS A 129 11.97 0.44 14.32
CA HIS A 129 11.48 1.68 14.90
C HIS A 129 9.95 1.78 14.74
N TYR A 130 9.31 2.51 15.64
CA TYR A 130 7.87 2.78 15.60
C TYR A 130 7.63 4.28 15.49
N TYR A 131 6.98 4.69 14.39
CA TYR A 131 6.61 6.07 14.08
C TYR A 131 5.12 6.25 14.29
N VAL A 132 4.73 6.85 15.41
CA VAL A 132 3.34 7.03 15.83
C VAL A 132 2.78 8.32 15.23
N HIS A 133 1.67 8.25 14.51
CA HIS A 133 1.13 9.39 13.77
C HIS A 133 -0.35 9.70 14.04
N ASP A 134 -1.04 8.88 14.86
CA ASP A 134 -2.41 9.13 15.33
C ASP A 134 -2.65 8.33 16.63
N MET A 135 -3.63 8.76 17.42
CA MET A 135 -4.10 8.07 18.61
C MET A 135 -5.64 8.04 18.58
N ILE A 136 -6.24 6.86 18.66
CA ILE A 136 -7.69 6.69 18.52
C ILE A 136 -8.39 6.27 19.81
N ARG A 137 -7.60 5.98 20.85
CA ARG A 137 -8.08 5.68 22.20
C ARG A 137 -7.01 6.03 23.22
N TYR A 138 -7.38 6.62 24.33
CA TYR A 138 -6.48 6.91 25.43
C TYR A 138 -7.19 6.77 26.78
N ASN A 139 -6.56 6.04 27.72
CA ASN A 139 -7.05 5.81 29.08
C ASN A 139 -8.55 5.40 29.12
N GLY A 140 -8.92 4.42 28.27
CA GLY A 140 -10.28 3.89 28.13
C GLY A 140 -11.22 4.75 27.28
N LYS A 141 -10.91 6.01 27.00
CA LYS A 141 -11.75 6.93 26.22
C LYS A 141 -11.51 6.78 24.73
N SER A 142 -12.56 6.52 23.96
CA SER A 142 -12.51 6.54 22.49
C SER A 142 -12.30 7.96 21.97
N LEU A 143 -11.40 8.13 21.00
CA LEU A 143 -11.13 9.38 20.29
C LEU A 143 -11.56 9.31 18.80
N ILE A 144 -12.22 8.25 18.37
CA ILE A 144 -12.63 8.05 16.97
C ILE A 144 -13.52 9.21 16.48
N ASP A 145 -14.43 9.70 17.34
CA ASP A 145 -15.33 10.82 17.06
C ASP A 145 -14.73 12.18 17.41
N THR A 146 -13.46 12.23 17.79
CA THR A 146 -12.68 13.47 17.98
C THR A 146 -12.00 13.82 16.66
N ASP A 147 -11.90 15.09 16.32
CA ASP A 147 -11.20 15.54 15.11
C ASP A 147 -9.67 15.31 15.19
N PHE A 148 -9.00 15.30 14.03
CA PHE A 148 -7.59 14.96 13.98
C PHE A 148 -6.69 15.96 14.71
N GLU A 149 -7.01 17.26 14.69
CA GLU A 149 -6.20 18.27 15.37
C GLU A 149 -6.13 18.02 16.87
N HIS A 150 -7.27 17.69 17.50
CA HIS A 150 -7.31 17.34 18.92
C HIS A 150 -6.66 15.99 19.21
N ARG A 151 -6.95 14.93 18.41
CA ARG A 151 -6.28 13.63 18.59
C ARG A 151 -4.76 13.73 18.50
N TYR A 152 -4.27 14.56 17.56
CA TYR A 152 -2.83 14.76 17.40
C TYR A 152 -2.23 15.59 18.55
N SER A 153 -2.97 16.58 19.07
CA SER A 153 -2.58 17.31 20.29
C SER A 153 -2.46 16.37 21.49
N ASP A 154 -3.48 15.53 21.72
CA ASP A 154 -3.47 14.53 22.79
C ASP A 154 -2.31 13.53 22.61
N LEU A 155 -2.02 13.11 21.38
CA LEU A 155 -0.89 12.25 21.07
C LEU A 155 0.45 12.92 21.46
N CYS A 156 0.66 14.18 21.10
CA CYS A 156 1.88 14.91 21.45
C CYS A 156 2.00 15.11 22.97
N GLU A 157 0.92 15.47 23.64
CA GLU A 157 0.94 15.67 25.10
C GLU A 157 1.25 14.37 25.84
N HIS A 158 0.49 13.32 25.58
CA HIS A 158 0.54 12.11 26.40
C HIS A 158 1.61 11.09 25.96
N ILE A 159 2.04 11.13 24.70
CA ILE A 159 3.01 10.16 24.19
C ILE A 159 4.38 10.80 23.94
N ASP A 160 4.44 12.01 23.36
CA ASP A 160 5.73 12.63 23.02
C ASP A 160 6.36 13.33 24.23
N ILE A 161 5.55 13.93 25.10
CA ILE A 161 6.02 14.73 26.24
C ILE A 161 6.04 13.93 27.55
N GLU A 162 4.95 13.21 27.86
CA GLU A 162 4.78 12.55 29.16
C GLU A 162 5.44 11.17 29.26
N CYS A 163 5.64 10.46 28.12
CA CYS A 163 6.30 9.16 28.11
C CYS A 163 7.83 9.28 28.01
N ASP A 164 8.54 8.33 28.63
CA ASP A 164 9.97 8.14 28.40
C ASP A 164 10.19 7.39 27.09
N ASN A 165 10.44 8.15 26.02
CA ASN A 165 10.53 7.63 24.67
C ASN A 165 11.98 7.34 24.26
N PRO A 166 12.32 6.09 23.96
CA PRO A 166 13.62 5.73 23.41
C PRO A 166 13.77 6.18 21.94
N ASP A 167 14.99 6.21 21.43
CA ASP A 167 15.33 6.69 20.08
C ASP A 167 14.60 5.94 18.95
N TRP A 168 14.18 4.71 19.19
CA TRP A 168 13.45 3.91 18.20
C TRP A 168 11.93 4.21 18.16
N LEU A 169 11.41 5.00 19.11
CA LEU A 169 10.02 5.47 19.10
C LEU A 169 9.98 6.97 18.79
N ARG A 170 9.21 7.34 17.79
CA ARG A 170 9.05 8.73 17.39
C ARG A 170 7.59 9.06 17.16
N VAL A 171 7.13 10.15 17.76
CA VAL A 171 5.86 10.76 17.39
C VAL A 171 6.06 11.57 16.10
N ALA A 172 5.11 11.48 15.19
CA ALA A 172 5.17 12.15 13.90
C ALA A 172 5.22 13.66 14.06
N SER A 173 6.30 14.30 13.62
CA SER A 173 6.34 15.75 13.51
C SER A 173 5.32 16.24 12.50
N SER A 174 4.69 17.39 12.77
CA SER A 174 3.68 17.96 11.89
C SER A 174 4.10 19.31 11.33
N PHE A 175 3.51 19.65 10.20
CA PHE A 175 3.64 20.97 9.58
C PHE A 175 2.29 21.44 9.02
N THR A 176 2.09 22.76 8.97
CA THR A 176 0.85 23.38 8.51
C THR A 176 1.13 24.75 7.91
N GLY A 177 0.14 25.35 7.25
CA GLY A 177 0.24 26.73 6.76
C GLY A 177 0.61 26.85 5.29
N TYR A 178 0.96 28.07 4.87
CA TYR A 178 1.19 28.41 3.46
C TYR A 178 2.42 27.74 2.84
N ASP A 179 3.37 27.31 3.64
CA ASP A 179 4.61 26.68 3.15
C ASP A 179 4.54 25.15 3.08
N MET A 180 3.33 24.56 3.25
CA MET A 180 3.17 23.09 3.19
C MET A 180 3.76 22.49 1.93
N TYR A 181 3.52 23.09 0.78
CA TYR A 181 4.05 22.62 -0.49
C TYR A 181 5.59 22.56 -0.50
N LYS A 182 6.24 23.64 -0.07
CA LYS A 182 7.71 23.69 0.05
C LYS A 182 8.25 22.66 1.04
N THR A 183 7.53 22.44 2.12
CA THR A 183 7.92 21.45 3.13
C THR A 183 7.80 20.03 2.55
N ILE A 184 6.75 19.74 1.79
CA ILE A 184 6.59 18.45 1.08
C ILE A 184 7.75 18.26 0.09
N GLN A 185 8.08 19.25 -0.74
CA GLN A 185 9.19 19.18 -1.68
C GLN A 185 10.51 18.88 -0.96
N ARG A 186 10.78 19.54 0.16
CA ARG A 186 11.99 19.29 0.96
C ARG A 186 12.07 17.85 1.49
N TYR A 187 10.93 17.25 1.90
CA TYR A 187 10.91 15.82 2.27
C TYR A 187 11.22 14.93 1.09
N LEU A 188 10.63 15.20 -0.07
CA LEU A 188 10.89 14.44 -1.29
C LEU A 188 12.35 14.56 -1.73
N ASP A 189 12.90 15.79 -1.77
CA ASP A 189 14.30 16.06 -2.14
C ASP A 189 15.30 15.36 -1.19
N ASN A 190 14.90 15.13 0.07
CA ASN A 190 15.69 14.39 1.05
C ASN A 190 15.46 12.86 1.00
N GLY A 191 14.73 12.37 0.01
CA GLY A 191 14.52 10.93 -0.20
C GLY A 191 13.42 10.30 0.65
N SER A 192 12.57 11.08 1.32
CA SER A 192 11.37 10.55 1.99
C SER A 192 10.37 10.04 0.96
N GLU A 193 9.55 9.04 1.33
CA GLU A 193 8.49 8.50 0.45
C GLU A 193 7.44 9.56 0.06
N GLY A 194 7.38 10.67 0.80
CA GLY A 194 6.46 11.78 0.63
C GLY A 194 5.83 12.24 1.93
N CYS A 195 4.60 12.70 1.87
CA CYS A 195 3.86 13.19 3.03
C CYS A 195 2.42 12.69 3.05
N VAL A 196 1.85 12.62 4.24
CA VAL A 196 0.42 12.39 4.47
C VAL A 196 -0.20 13.71 4.90
N ILE A 197 -1.31 14.08 4.26
CA ILE A 197 -2.05 15.31 4.52
C ILE A 197 -3.39 14.93 5.11
N LYS A 198 -3.68 15.44 6.29
CA LYS A 198 -4.86 15.12 7.07
C LYS A 198 -5.69 16.37 7.35
N LEU A 199 -6.99 16.29 7.12
CA LEU A 199 -7.91 17.38 7.46
C LEU A 199 -7.95 17.56 8.99
N LYS A 200 -7.75 18.77 9.49
CA LYS A 200 -7.76 19.09 10.93
C LYS A 200 -9.04 18.64 11.63
N SER A 201 -10.20 18.96 11.03
CA SER A 201 -11.53 18.56 11.52
C SER A 201 -11.94 17.12 11.14
N GLY A 202 -11.01 16.33 10.57
CA GLY A 202 -11.29 14.99 10.09
C GLY A 202 -11.41 13.97 11.22
N LEU A 203 -12.50 13.21 11.25
CA LEU A 203 -12.69 12.09 12.17
C LEU A 203 -11.86 10.87 11.73
N TYR A 204 -11.61 9.93 12.65
CA TYR A 204 -11.07 8.63 12.28
C TYR A 204 -12.20 7.73 11.78
N LEU A 205 -12.12 7.31 10.53
CA LEU A 205 -13.15 6.48 9.89
C LEU A 205 -12.62 5.05 9.68
N PRO A 206 -12.88 4.11 10.61
CA PRO A 206 -12.37 2.76 10.53
C PRO A 206 -12.71 2.07 9.20
N GLY A 207 -11.69 1.52 8.52
CA GLY A 207 -11.84 0.80 7.26
C GLY A 207 -12.22 1.65 6.05
N LYS A 208 -12.39 2.96 6.20
CA LYS A 208 -12.77 3.87 5.10
C LYS A 208 -11.56 4.56 4.48
N ARG A 209 -11.78 5.14 3.30
CA ARG A 209 -10.81 5.94 2.55
C ARG A 209 -11.41 7.33 2.28
N PRO A 210 -11.35 8.24 3.25
CA PRO A 210 -11.88 9.58 3.06
C PRO A 210 -11.05 10.35 2.01
N VAL A 211 -11.73 11.16 1.19
CA VAL A 211 -11.07 11.94 0.12
C VAL A 211 -10.28 13.13 0.65
N TRP A 212 -10.57 13.56 1.88
CA TRP A 212 -9.88 14.70 2.54
C TRP A 212 -8.61 14.32 3.30
N ASN A 213 -8.29 13.03 3.43
CA ASN A 213 -7.00 12.55 3.91
C ASN A 213 -6.28 11.89 2.74
N PHE A 214 -5.16 12.46 2.33
CA PHE A 214 -4.48 12.00 1.13
C PHE A 214 -2.96 11.94 1.31
N LYS A 215 -2.35 11.13 0.50
CA LYS A 215 -0.89 10.97 0.43
C LYS A 215 -0.36 11.72 -0.79
N VAL A 216 0.67 12.53 -0.56
CA VAL A 216 1.51 13.14 -1.58
C VAL A 216 2.80 12.33 -1.62
N LYS A 217 3.11 11.78 -2.77
CA LYS A 217 4.35 11.05 -3.04
C LYS A 217 5.08 11.76 -4.16
N GLU A 218 6.37 11.45 -4.31
CA GLU A 218 7.09 11.82 -5.52
C GLU A 218 6.25 11.40 -6.74
N GLN A 219 5.97 12.33 -7.62
CA GLN A 219 5.50 11.99 -8.95
C GLN A 219 6.72 11.41 -9.65
N VAL A 220 6.81 10.10 -9.72
CA VAL A 220 7.75 9.49 -10.63
C VAL A 220 7.32 9.92 -12.02
N ASP A 221 8.19 10.59 -12.74
CA ASP A 221 7.95 10.98 -14.11
C ASP A 221 7.50 9.76 -14.89
N SER A 222 6.53 9.95 -15.76
CA SER A 222 6.12 8.90 -16.65
C SER A 222 7.27 8.59 -17.61
N LEU A 223 7.51 7.33 -17.85
CA LEU A 223 8.58 6.83 -18.69
C LEU A 223 8.01 6.18 -19.94
N ASP A 224 8.66 6.42 -21.06
CA ASP A 224 8.27 5.86 -22.34
C ASP A 224 9.07 4.59 -22.66
N PHE A 225 8.36 3.52 -22.99
CA PHE A 225 8.94 2.23 -23.34
C PHE A 225 8.34 1.67 -24.63
N VAL A 226 9.09 0.85 -25.31
CA VAL A 226 8.61 0.10 -26.49
C VAL A 226 7.91 -1.17 -26.02
N ILE A 227 6.73 -1.47 -26.53
CA ILE A 227 6.01 -2.73 -26.29
C ILE A 227 6.69 -3.83 -27.11
N LEU A 228 7.26 -4.82 -26.42
CA LEU A 228 7.96 -5.95 -27.03
C LEU A 228 6.99 -7.08 -27.39
N ASP A 229 6.00 -7.31 -26.52
CA ASP A 229 5.05 -8.40 -26.65
C ASP A 229 3.80 -8.16 -25.79
N LEU A 230 2.71 -8.85 -26.09
CA LEU A 230 1.46 -8.90 -25.35
C LEU A 230 1.33 -10.25 -24.64
N LEU A 231 1.31 -10.22 -23.31
CA LEU A 231 1.39 -11.42 -22.49
C LEU A 231 -0.01 -12.00 -22.16
N ASP A 232 -0.07 -13.33 -22.14
CA ASP A 232 -1.26 -14.06 -21.73
C ASP A 232 -1.52 -13.93 -20.23
N PRO A 233 -2.79 -13.99 -19.80
CA PRO A 233 -3.16 -13.97 -18.41
C PRO A 233 -2.85 -15.31 -17.72
N GLU A 234 -2.70 -15.25 -16.39
CA GLU A 234 -2.75 -16.48 -15.59
C GLU A 234 -4.14 -17.12 -15.72
N LYS A 235 -4.16 -18.45 -15.86
CA LYS A 235 -5.40 -19.19 -16.00
C LYS A 235 -6.20 -19.20 -14.70
N GLU A 236 -5.57 -19.64 -13.60
CA GLU A 236 -6.26 -19.87 -12.34
C GLU A 236 -6.51 -18.58 -11.57
N TYR A 237 -7.73 -18.44 -11.04
CA TYR A 237 -8.09 -17.37 -10.14
C TYR A 237 -7.82 -17.75 -8.68
N THR A 238 -6.90 -17.05 -8.03
CA THR A 238 -6.50 -17.24 -6.62
C THR A 238 -6.96 -16.11 -5.70
N GLY A 239 -7.86 -15.23 -6.18
CA GLY A 239 -8.34 -14.06 -5.44
C GLY A 239 -9.19 -14.41 -4.21
N LYS A 240 -9.37 -13.40 -3.33
CA LYS A 240 -10.14 -13.55 -2.08
C LYS A 240 -11.65 -13.61 -2.28
N GLU A 241 -12.13 -13.17 -3.45
CA GLU A 241 -13.57 -13.02 -3.76
C GLU A 241 -14.16 -14.28 -4.38
N ILE A 242 -13.62 -15.46 -4.05
CA ILE A 242 -14.02 -16.73 -4.67
C ILE A 242 -15.53 -17.00 -4.54
N LYS A 243 -16.18 -16.53 -3.46
CA LYS A 243 -17.62 -16.70 -3.24
C LYS A 243 -18.51 -15.88 -4.16
N THR A 244 -17.96 -14.79 -4.73
CA THR A 244 -18.65 -13.90 -5.67
C THR A 244 -18.08 -14.00 -7.07
N TRP A 245 -17.10 -14.90 -7.27
CA TRP A 245 -16.46 -15.12 -8.56
C TRP A 245 -17.39 -15.86 -9.50
N LYS A 246 -17.38 -15.49 -10.77
CA LYS A 246 -18.34 -16.03 -11.74
C LYS A 246 -17.72 -16.73 -12.96
N TYR A 247 -16.41 -16.66 -13.14
CA TYR A 247 -15.73 -17.24 -14.29
C TYR A 247 -15.09 -18.57 -13.94
N TYR A 248 -15.53 -19.64 -14.62
CA TYR A 248 -15.08 -21.00 -14.37
C TYR A 248 -14.76 -21.75 -15.67
N GLU A 249 -13.92 -22.76 -15.56
CA GLU A 249 -13.68 -23.73 -16.62
C GLU A 249 -13.97 -25.13 -16.09
N SER A 250 -14.72 -25.93 -16.87
CA SER A 250 -14.97 -27.33 -16.52
C SER A 250 -13.75 -28.21 -16.77
N SER A 251 -13.75 -29.44 -16.24
CA SER A 251 -12.71 -30.44 -16.49
C SER A 251 -12.57 -30.83 -17.98
N LEU A 252 -13.60 -30.55 -18.79
CA LEU A 252 -13.62 -30.75 -20.24
C LEU A 252 -13.16 -29.52 -21.05
N GLY A 253 -12.75 -28.41 -20.36
CA GLY A 253 -12.26 -27.20 -21.00
C GLY A 253 -13.35 -26.21 -21.42
N TYR A 254 -14.62 -26.44 -21.07
CA TYR A 254 -15.68 -25.47 -21.38
C TYR A 254 -15.66 -24.31 -20.38
N LYS A 255 -15.68 -23.07 -20.92
CA LYS A 255 -15.73 -21.83 -20.14
C LYS A 255 -17.18 -21.49 -19.79
N GLU A 256 -17.47 -21.26 -18.51
CA GLU A 256 -18.81 -21.02 -17.99
C GLU A 256 -18.86 -19.80 -17.06
N ILE A 257 -20.00 -19.08 -17.09
CA ILE A 257 -20.35 -18.07 -16.11
C ILE A 257 -21.33 -18.69 -15.12
N ILE A 258 -20.99 -18.65 -13.83
CA ILE A 258 -21.84 -19.12 -12.74
C ILE A 258 -22.21 -17.92 -11.89
N GLU A 259 -23.48 -17.51 -11.88
CA GLU A 259 -23.93 -16.39 -11.07
C GLU A 259 -23.85 -16.76 -9.57
N PRO A 260 -23.29 -15.87 -8.73
CA PRO A 260 -23.20 -16.08 -7.29
C PRO A 260 -24.59 -16.32 -6.68
N GLY A 261 -24.73 -17.39 -5.89
CA GLY A 261 -26.00 -17.73 -5.23
C GLY A 261 -27.04 -18.47 -6.11
N SER A 262 -26.72 -18.84 -7.34
CA SER A 262 -27.65 -19.56 -8.25
C SER A 262 -27.88 -21.04 -7.89
N GLY A 263 -27.35 -21.54 -6.78
CA GLY A 263 -27.51 -22.95 -6.35
C GLY A 263 -26.85 -23.98 -7.27
N GLY A 264 -26.13 -23.55 -8.27
CA GLY A 264 -25.50 -24.38 -9.31
C GLY A 264 -24.29 -25.22 -8.88
N TRP A 265 -24.08 -25.43 -7.60
CA TRP A 265 -23.10 -26.36 -7.07
C TRP A 265 -23.65 -27.79 -7.06
N THR A 266 -23.96 -28.33 -8.21
CA THR A 266 -24.16 -29.76 -8.33
C THR A 266 -22.81 -30.45 -8.42
N THR A 267 -22.57 -31.35 -7.51
CA THR A 267 -21.35 -32.00 -7.07
C THR A 267 -20.69 -32.95 -8.09
N SER A 268 -21.00 -32.90 -9.36
CA SER A 268 -20.53 -33.92 -10.31
C SER A 268 -19.47 -33.43 -11.33
N GLU A 269 -19.16 -32.15 -11.41
CA GLU A 269 -18.13 -31.66 -12.30
C GLU A 269 -17.12 -30.76 -11.53
N LEU A 270 -15.84 -31.15 -11.57
CA LEU A 270 -14.73 -30.33 -11.09
C LEU A 270 -14.63 -29.09 -11.97
N LYS A 271 -15.07 -27.93 -11.42
CA LYS A 271 -14.96 -26.62 -12.08
C LYS A 271 -13.85 -25.83 -11.41
N THR A 272 -12.89 -25.37 -12.18
CA THR A 272 -11.78 -24.55 -11.71
C THR A 272 -12.10 -23.07 -11.91
N PRO A 273 -11.98 -22.22 -10.88
CA PRO A 273 -12.11 -20.77 -11.07
C PRO A 273 -10.96 -20.26 -11.93
N VAL A 274 -11.31 -19.51 -12.98
CA VAL A 274 -10.32 -18.91 -13.90
C VAL A 274 -10.36 -17.41 -13.84
N THR A 275 -9.28 -16.75 -14.22
CA THR A 275 -9.25 -15.30 -14.30
C THR A 275 -10.23 -14.80 -15.37
N LYS A 276 -10.80 -13.57 -15.19
CA LYS A 276 -11.66 -12.95 -16.17
C LYS A 276 -10.97 -12.82 -17.53
N ASP A 277 -9.72 -12.38 -17.52
CA ASP A 277 -8.95 -12.15 -18.76
C ASP A 277 -8.72 -13.47 -19.53
N TYR A 278 -8.42 -14.56 -18.82
CA TYR A 278 -8.34 -15.91 -19.43
C TYR A 278 -9.70 -16.36 -19.98
N TYR A 279 -10.78 -16.15 -19.21
CA TYR A 279 -12.13 -16.49 -19.66
C TYR A 279 -12.48 -15.78 -20.96
N MET A 280 -12.19 -14.48 -21.03
CA MET A 280 -12.44 -13.63 -22.21
C MET A 280 -11.46 -13.88 -23.36
N GLY A 281 -10.36 -14.58 -23.13
CA GLY A 281 -9.29 -14.82 -24.10
C GLY A 281 -8.45 -13.55 -24.36
N TRP A 282 -8.37 -12.64 -23.40
CA TRP A 282 -7.65 -11.37 -23.55
C TRP A 282 -6.19 -11.47 -23.15
N LYS A 283 -5.33 -10.75 -23.85
CA LYS A 283 -4.00 -10.39 -23.34
C LYS A 283 -4.15 -9.44 -22.16
N ASN A 284 -3.35 -9.57 -21.12
CA ASN A 284 -3.54 -8.79 -19.89
C ASN A 284 -2.32 -8.05 -19.39
N ALA A 285 -1.20 -8.15 -20.08
CA ALA A 285 0.00 -7.42 -19.71
C ALA A 285 0.85 -7.12 -20.94
N LEU A 286 1.68 -6.08 -20.81
CA LEU A 286 2.68 -5.68 -21.78
C LEU A 286 4.05 -6.15 -21.31
N SER A 287 4.83 -6.76 -22.21
CA SER A 287 6.28 -6.88 -22.09
C SER A 287 6.88 -5.63 -22.68
N VAL A 288 7.68 -4.88 -21.93
CA VAL A 288 8.23 -3.59 -22.39
C VAL A 288 9.74 -3.56 -22.35
N GLY A 289 10.33 -2.77 -23.22
CA GLY A 289 11.77 -2.61 -23.38
C GLY A 289 12.18 -1.22 -23.83
N ALA A 290 13.48 -1.03 -23.92
CA ALA A 290 14.10 0.20 -24.41
C ALA A 290 15.35 -0.13 -25.22
N TYR A 291 15.84 0.82 -26.01
CA TYR A 291 17.05 0.65 -26.81
C TYR A 291 18.30 0.85 -25.95
N LYS A 292 19.25 -0.07 -26.09
CA LYS A 292 20.59 0.02 -25.55
C LYS A 292 21.59 -0.35 -26.64
N ASP A 293 22.53 0.54 -26.96
CA ASP A 293 23.52 0.34 -28.01
C ASP A 293 22.89 -0.10 -29.34
N GLY A 294 21.77 0.52 -29.72
CA GLY A 294 21.02 0.24 -30.94
C GLY A 294 20.23 -1.09 -30.95
N LYS A 295 20.18 -1.81 -29.81
CA LYS A 295 19.42 -3.05 -29.65
C LYS A 295 18.29 -2.88 -28.67
N LEU A 296 17.10 -3.40 -28.98
CA LEU A 296 15.95 -3.41 -28.11
C LEU A 296 16.14 -4.48 -27.01
N VAL A 297 16.13 -4.05 -25.75
CA VAL A 297 16.32 -4.93 -24.59
C VAL A 297 15.09 -4.90 -23.69
N TYR A 298 14.76 -6.05 -23.11
CA TYR A 298 13.66 -6.18 -22.16
C TYR A 298 13.95 -5.41 -20.85
N VAL A 299 12.95 -4.71 -20.33
CA VAL A 299 13.03 -3.96 -19.07
C VAL A 299 12.04 -4.48 -18.02
N GLY A 300 10.82 -4.83 -18.42
CA GLY A 300 9.86 -5.29 -17.43
C GLY A 300 8.48 -5.63 -18.00
N ARG A 301 7.58 -6.01 -17.06
CA ARG A 301 6.18 -6.36 -17.32
C ARG A 301 5.25 -5.29 -16.73
N VAL A 302 4.24 -4.88 -17.49
CA VAL A 302 3.21 -3.90 -17.09
C VAL A 302 1.84 -4.54 -17.23
N ALA A 303 1.13 -4.74 -16.12
CA ALA A 303 -0.21 -5.33 -16.11
C ALA A 303 -1.27 -4.38 -15.53
N SER A 304 -0.87 -3.41 -14.72
CA SER A 304 -1.77 -2.39 -14.15
C SER A 304 -2.06 -1.29 -15.16
N GLY A 305 -3.23 -0.65 -15.05
CA GLY A 305 -3.62 0.49 -15.89
C GLY A 305 -4.29 0.11 -17.23
N LEU A 306 -4.31 -1.17 -17.60
CA LEU A 306 -4.98 -1.65 -18.81
C LEU A 306 -6.48 -1.81 -18.56
N THR A 307 -7.33 -1.10 -19.32
CA THR A 307 -8.78 -1.27 -19.25
C THR A 307 -9.23 -2.54 -20.00
N ASP A 308 -10.44 -3.02 -19.71
CA ASP A 308 -11.00 -4.18 -20.39
C ASP A 308 -11.13 -3.95 -21.90
N GLU A 309 -11.53 -2.74 -22.32
CA GLU A 309 -11.61 -2.35 -23.72
C GLU A 309 -10.26 -2.42 -24.41
N MET A 310 -9.22 -1.92 -23.72
CA MET A 310 -7.86 -1.98 -24.24
C MET A 310 -7.34 -3.40 -24.34
N LYS A 311 -7.58 -4.25 -23.34
CA LYS A 311 -7.21 -5.67 -23.37
C LYS A 311 -7.88 -6.40 -24.52
N ALA A 312 -9.17 -6.17 -24.73
CA ALA A 312 -9.91 -6.74 -25.84
C ALA A 312 -9.35 -6.28 -27.19
N HIS A 313 -9.07 -4.97 -27.33
CA HIS A 313 -8.57 -4.39 -28.57
C HIS A 313 -7.15 -4.87 -28.91
N MET A 314 -6.21 -4.85 -27.94
CA MET A 314 -4.85 -5.32 -28.17
C MET A 314 -4.78 -6.83 -28.47
N THR A 315 -5.74 -7.61 -27.95
CA THR A 315 -5.84 -9.03 -28.28
C THR A 315 -6.28 -9.24 -29.72
N LYS A 316 -7.19 -8.41 -30.21
CA LYS A 316 -7.71 -8.49 -31.59
C LYS A 316 -6.75 -7.94 -32.63
N GLU A 317 -6.04 -6.87 -32.30
CA GLU A 317 -5.16 -6.12 -33.20
C GLU A 317 -3.75 -5.96 -32.61
N PRO A 318 -3.03 -7.08 -32.37
CA PRO A 318 -1.73 -7.04 -31.65
C PRO A 318 -0.67 -6.21 -32.38
N ASP A 319 -0.68 -6.21 -33.70
CA ASP A 319 0.30 -5.51 -34.54
C ASP A 319 0.24 -3.98 -34.39
N LEU A 320 -0.88 -3.43 -33.89
CA LEU A 320 -0.98 -2.00 -33.58
C LEU A 320 -0.21 -1.60 -32.30
N TYR A 321 0.08 -2.57 -31.44
CA TYR A 321 0.70 -2.33 -30.14
C TYR A 321 2.17 -2.76 -30.09
N ILE A 322 2.47 -3.95 -30.60
CA ILE A 322 3.83 -4.49 -30.60
C ILE A 322 4.72 -3.59 -31.47
N GLY A 323 5.85 -3.15 -30.90
CA GLY A 323 6.78 -2.19 -31.51
C GLY A 323 6.39 -0.73 -31.31
N SER A 324 5.19 -0.42 -30.81
CA SER A 324 4.77 0.95 -30.49
C SER A 324 5.24 1.39 -29.10
N VAL A 325 5.27 2.71 -28.89
CA VAL A 325 5.67 3.29 -27.61
C VAL A 325 4.46 3.43 -26.67
N CYS A 326 4.64 3.09 -25.42
CA CYS A 326 3.69 3.34 -24.34
C CYS A 326 4.30 4.15 -23.20
N GLU A 327 3.50 4.99 -22.58
CA GLU A 327 3.84 5.74 -21.38
C GLU A 327 3.43 4.96 -20.15
N ILE A 328 4.38 4.80 -19.22
CA ILE A 328 4.22 4.02 -17.99
C ILE A 328 4.58 4.90 -16.81
N GLN A 329 3.76 4.87 -15.76
CA GLN A 329 4.10 5.41 -14.46
C GLN A 329 4.55 4.28 -13.54
N ALA A 330 5.69 4.41 -12.87
CA ALA A 330 6.16 3.46 -11.89
C ALA A 330 6.13 4.05 -10.47
N MET A 331 5.98 3.21 -9.46
CA MET A 331 6.00 3.64 -8.06
C MET A 331 7.43 3.99 -7.61
N SER A 332 8.41 3.29 -8.14
CA SER A 332 9.83 3.58 -7.97
C SER A 332 10.64 3.00 -9.12
N ILE A 333 11.78 3.62 -9.38
CA ILE A 333 12.75 3.22 -10.40
C ILE A 333 14.02 2.78 -9.68
N ASP A 334 14.55 1.61 -10.05
CA ASP A 334 15.88 1.15 -9.65
C ASP A 334 16.86 1.47 -10.78
N LYS A 335 17.59 2.57 -10.63
CA LYS A 335 18.53 3.08 -11.64
C LYS A 335 19.71 2.13 -11.86
N GLU A 336 20.17 1.43 -10.83
CA GLU A 336 21.30 0.49 -10.92
C GLU A 336 20.90 -0.77 -11.68
N ARG A 337 19.73 -1.34 -11.34
CA ARG A 337 19.22 -2.55 -11.99
C ARG A 337 18.45 -2.27 -13.27
N LYS A 338 18.21 -1.00 -13.59
CA LYS A 338 17.42 -0.54 -14.74
C LYS A 338 16.07 -1.23 -14.83
N THR A 339 15.33 -1.18 -13.72
CA THR A 339 14.01 -1.79 -13.58
C THR A 339 13.07 -0.87 -12.80
N PHE A 340 11.77 -1.20 -12.78
CA PHE A 340 10.74 -0.42 -12.11
C PHE A 340 9.86 -1.30 -11.22
N ARG A 341 9.25 -0.67 -10.21
CA ARG A 341 8.35 -1.33 -9.26
C ARG A 341 6.92 -0.82 -9.43
N HIS A 342 5.95 -1.75 -9.43
CA HIS A 342 4.50 -1.46 -9.58
C HIS A 342 4.20 -0.54 -10.76
N PRO A 343 4.62 -0.88 -11.99
CA PRO A 343 4.34 -0.07 -13.17
C PRO A 343 2.83 -0.10 -13.48
N ALA A 344 2.33 1.04 -13.96
CA ALA A 344 0.99 1.17 -14.48
C ALA A 344 1.03 1.83 -15.85
N PHE A 345 0.35 1.24 -16.81
CA PHE A 345 0.15 1.82 -18.12
C PHE A 345 -0.68 3.11 -18.00
N LEU A 346 -0.25 4.18 -18.67
CA LEU A 346 -0.98 5.44 -18.75
C LEU A 346 -1.67 5.61 -20.10
N ARG A 347 -0.91 5.52 -21.19
CA ARG A 347 -1.43 5.68 -22.57
C ARG A 347 -0.46 5.17 -23.62
N MET A 348 -0.95 5.02 -24.83
CA MET A 348 -0.10 4.83 -26.02
C MET A 348 0.51 6.16 -26.45
N ARG A 349 1.72 6.10 -26.98
CA ARG A 349 2.52 7.21 -27.51
C ARG A 349 2.80 6.99 -29.00
N PHE A 350 1.72 6.96 -29.81
CA PHE A 350 1.83 6.84 -31.26
C PHE A 350 2.52 8.04 -31.93
N ASP A 351 2.71 9.12 -31.17
CA ASP A 351 3.43 10.33 -31.55
C ASP A 351 4.97 10.22 -31.39
N LYS A 352 5.48 9.13 -30.84
CA LYS A 352 6.89 8.93 -30.49
C LYS A 352 7.48 7.74 -31.24
N ASN A 353 8.71 7.91 -31.77
CA ASN A 353 9.42 6.81 -32.41
C ASN A 353 10.03 5.86 -31.36
N PRO A 354 10.00 4.54 -31.61
CA PRO A 354 10.55 3.55 -30.68
C PRO A 354 12.03 3.78 -30.35
N GLU A 355 12.82 4.22 -31.31
CA GLU A 355 14.25 4.48 -31.18
C GLU A 355 14.57 5.65 -30.22
N GLU A 356 13.60 6.50 -29.90
CA GLU A 356 13.75 7.56 -28.90
C GLU A 356 13.69 7.02 -27.44
N CYS A 357 13.28 5.76 -27.24
CA CYS A 357 13.24 5.13 -25.93
C CYS A 357 14.62 4.53 -25.58
N GLN A 358 15.56 5.38 -25.19
CA GLN A 358 16.92 4.97 -24.85
C GLN A 358 17.03 4.58 -23.38
N LEU A 359 17.54 3.39 -23.09
CA LEU A 359 17.59 2.81 -21.74
C LEU A 359 18.37 3.69 -20.75
N ASP A 360 19.49 4.26 -21.20
CA ASP A 360 20.34 5.07 -20.34
C ASP A 360 19.73 6.46 -20.04
N GLU A 361 18.92 7.01 -20.94
CA GLU A 361 18.17 8.25 -20.70
C GLU A 361 16.98 8.04 -19.76
N ILE A 362 16.28 6.89 -19.92
CA ILE A 362 15.12 6.53 -19.08
C ILE A 362 15.54 6.33 -17.62
N PHE A 363 16.74 5.82 -17.37
CA PHE A 363 17.24 5.53 -16.03
C PHE A 363 18.40 6.47 -15.59
N ALA A 364 18.54 7.65 -16.23
CA ALA A 364 19.59 8.66 -15.95
C ALA A 364 19.48 9.33 -14.55
#